data_2d22ce63eff608c2468f7b1b1332292b
#
_entry.id   2d22ce63eff608c2468f7b1b1332292b
#
_cell.length_a   1.000
_cell.length_b   1.000
_cell.length_c   1.000
_cell.angle_alpha   90.00
_cell.angle_beta   90.00
_cell.angle_gamma   90.00
#
_symmetry.space_group_name_H-M   'P 1'
#
loop_
_entity.id
_entity.type
_entity.pdbx_description
1 polymer ?
#
loop_
_entity_poly.entity_id
_entity_poly.type
_entity_poly.pdbx_seq_one_letter_code
_entity_poly.pdbx_strand_id
1 'polypeptide(L)'
;MTKKDLIELVAKKSNLTNKAARDSIGAFLNGIRDSLKREEKVVITGFGTFSVRRRAARPGRNPKTGEKITIQARKAPGFTAGKSLKKAIR
;
A
#
# COMPACT_ATOMS: atom_id res chain seq x y z
N MET A 1 -9.58 2.60 12.77
CA MET A 1 -8.73 3.79 12.63
C MET A 1 -8.69 4.24 11.18
N THR A 2 -8.97 5.49 10.92
CA THR A 2 -9.01 6.06 9.58
C THR A 2 -7.79 6.94 9.33
N LYS A 3 -7.64 7.44 8.10
CA LYS A 3 -6.58 8.40 7.77
C LYS A 3 -6.72 9.65 8.63
N LYS A 4 -7.94 10.11 8.86
CA LYS A 4 -8.21 11.28 9.71
C LYS A 4 -7.71 11.03 11.14
N ASP A 5 -7.98 9.85 11.68
CA ASP A 5 -7.52 9.48 13.02
C ASP A 5 -5.99 9.45 13.10
N LEU A 6 -5.34 8.95 12.06
CA LEU A 6 -3.88 8.93 11.99
C LEU A 6 -3.29 10.34 11.93
N ILE A 7 -3.93 11.25 11.20
CA ILE A 7 -3.51 12.65 11.13
C ILE A 7 -3.57 13.28 12.51
N GLU A 8 -4.66 13.09 13.22
CA GLU A 8 -4.83 13.60 14.57
C GLU A 8 -3.79 13.05 15.54
N LEU A 9 -3.53 11.76 15.44
CA LEU A 9 -2.52 11.07 16.27
C LEU A 9 -1.12 11.64 16.00
N VAL A 10 -0.75 11.83 14.74
CA VAL A 10 0.56 12.35 14.35
C VAL A 10 0.69 13.81 14.82
N ALA A 11 -0.34 14.60 14.65
CA ALA A 11 -0.34 16.00 15.10
C ALA A 11 -0.07 16.07 16.61
N LYS A 12 -0.75 15.25 17.38
CA LYS A 12 -0.62 15.22 18.84
C LYS A 12 0.76 14.71 19.28
N LYS A 13 1.21 13.58 18.74
CA LYS A 13 2.47 12.95 19.16
C LYS A 13 3.71 13.69 18.68
N SER A 14 3.62 14.35 17.54
CA SER A 14 4.74 15.08 16.95
C SER A 14 4.69 16.57 17.22
N ASN A 15 3.73 17.01 18.01
CA ASN A 15 3.55 18.42 18.34
C ASN A 15 3.41 19.30 17.08
N LEU A 16 2.63 18.83 16.13
CA LEU A 16 2.33 19.53 14.89
C LEU A 16 0.89 20.02 14.87
N THR A 17 0.61 21.01 14.05
CA THR A 17 -0.76 21.39 13.75
C THR A 17 -1.43 20.27 12.93
N ASN A 18 -2.76 20.23 12.93
CA ASN A 18 -3.49 19.27 12.10
C ASN A 18 -3.17 19.46 10.62
N LYS A 19 -2.98 20.72 10.19
CA LYS A 19 -2.61 21.01 8.81
C LYS A 19 -1.22 20.43 8.45
N ALA A 20 -0.23 20.68 9.31
CA ALA A 20 1.13 20.18 9.10
C ALA A 20 1.16 18.65 9.10
N ALA A 21 0.43 18.01 10.00
CA ALA A 21 0.32 16.55 10.05
C ALA A 21 -0.35 15.99 8.78
N ARG A 22 -1.42 16.65 8.32
CA ARG A 22 -2.12 16.24 7.10
C ARG A 22 -1.20 16.35 5.89
N ASP A 23 -0.50 17.46 5.76
CA ASP A 23 0.43 17.67 4.64
C ASP A 23 1.57 16.66 4.65
N SER A 24 2.11 16.36 5.83
CA SER A 24 3.19 15.38 5.98
C SER A 24 2.74 13.97 5.62
N ILE A 25 1.59 13.55 6.11
CA ILE A 25 1.04 12.22 5.79
C ILE A 25 0.69 12.14 4.31
N GLY A 26 0.11 13.20 3.75
CA GLY A 26 -0.21 13.26 2.33
C GLY A 26 1.03 13.13 1.46
N ALA A 27 2.09 13.85 1.77
CA ALA A 27 3.36 13.77 1.07
C ALA A 27 3.98 12.38 1.16
N PHE A 28 3.93 11.76 2.34
CA PHE A 28 4.43 10.41 2.58
C PHE A 28 3.69 9.39 1.72
N LEU A 29 2.36 9.42 1.74
CA LEU A 29 1.54 8.49 0.96
C LEU A 29 1.71 8.70 -0.55
N ASN A 30 1.81 9.95 -0.99
CA ASN A 30 2.06 10.26 -2.40
C ASN A 30 3.43 9.79 -2.84
N GLY A 31 4.44 9.88 -1.99
CA GLY A 31 5.77 9.37 -2.27
C GLY A 31 5.77 7.87 -2.52
N ILE A 32 5.04 7.13 -1.68
CA ILE A 32 4.88 5.67 -1.85
C ILE A 32 4.16 5.38 -3.17
N ARG A 33 3.07 6.09 -3.43
CA ARG A 33 2.29 5.91 -4.67
C ARG A 33 3.14 6.15 -5.92
N ASP A 34 3.87 7.25 -5.93
CA ASP A 34 4.68 7.62 -7.09
C ASP A 34 5.82 6.63 -7.33
N SER A 35 6.46 6.14 -6.26
CA SER A 35 7.48 5.12 -6.38
C SER A 35 6.91 3.83 -6.96
N LEU A 36 5.74 3.41 -6.50
CA LEU A 36 5.08 2.21 -7.01
C LEU A 36 4.63 2.38 -8.47
N LYS A 37 4.24 3.59 -8.88
CA LYS A 37 3.95 3.86 -10.30
C LYS A 37 5.17 3.61 -11.18
N ARG A 38 6.36 3.90 -10.68
CA ARG A 38 7.62 3.63 -11.38
C ARG A 38 8.12 2.22 -11.14
N GLU A 39 7.31 1.39 -10.50
CA GLU A 39 7.65 0.01 -10.14
C GLU A 39 8.88 -0.08 -9.22
N GLU A 40 9.11 0.95 -8.44
CA GLU A 40 10.18 0.98 -7.44
C GLU A 40 9.65 0.48 -6.11
N LYS A 41 10.42 -0.39 -5.47
CA LYS A 41 10.10 -0.90 -4.15
C LYS A 41 10.32 0.19 -3.10
N VAL A 42 9.44 0.25 -2.11
CA VAL A 42 9.56 1.17 -0.97
C VAL A 42 9.78 0.36 0.30
N VAL A 43 10.99 0.45 0.85
CA VAL A 43 11.35 -0.27 2.06
C VAL A 43 11.26 0.69 3.25
N ILE A 44 10.39 0.37 4.22
CA ILE A 44 10.28 1.12 5.46
C ILE A 44 10.84 0.22 6.56
N THR A 45 12.09 0.48 6.93
CA THR A 45 12.79 -0.32 7.92
C THR A 45 12.03 -0.35 9.25
N GLY A 46 11.83 -1.55 9.77
CA GLY A 46 11.09 -1.74 11.01
C GLY A 46 9.57 -1.85 10.82
N PHE A 47 9.08 -1.66 9.62
CA PHE A 47 7.64 -1.74 9.33
C PHE A 47 7.32 -2.76 8.25
N GLY A 48 7.81 -2.55 7.04
CA GLY A 48 7.56 -3.46 5.92
C GLY A 48 7.97 -2.87 4.59
N THR A 49 7.60 -3.58 3.53
CA THR A 49 7.99 -3.22 2.17
C THR A 49 6.76 -3.17 1.27
N PHE A 50 6.60 -2.07 0.56
CA PHE A 50 5.62 -1.93 -0.51
C PHE A 50 6.28 -2.28 -1.83
N SER A 51 5.59 -3.03 -2.66
CA SER A 51 6.11 -3.43 -3.98
C SER A 51 4.98 -3.58 -4.97
N VAL A 52 5.34 -3.60 -6.25
CA VAL A 52 4.38 -3.89 -7.31
C VAL A 52 4.51 -5.36 -7.67
N ARG A 53 3.40 -6.05 -7.61
CA ARG A 53 3.31 -7.46 -7.99
C ARG A 53 2.68 -7.56 -9.35
N ARG A 54 3.28 -8.37 -10.21
CA ARG A 54 2.75 -8.64 -11.54
C ARG A 54 2.11 -10.01 -11.56
N ARG A 55 0.91 -10.06 -12.11
CA ARG A 55 0.22 -11.32 -12.37
C ARG A 55 0.16 -11.51 -13.88
N ALA A 56 0.73 -12.61 -14.36
CA ALA A 56 0.70 -12.93 -15.78
C ALA A 56 -0.73 -13.19 -16.25
N ALA A 57 -0.96 -13.01 -17.55
CA ALA A 57 -2.21 -13.42 -18.17
C ALA A 57 -2.42 -14.92 -17.95
N ARG A 58 -3.63 -15.33 -17.66
CA ARG A 58 -3.96 -16.72 -17.38
C ARG A 58 -5.34 -17.06 -17.94
N PRO A 59 -5.60 -18.34 -18.25
CA PRO A 59 -6.92 -18.76 -18.67
C PRO A 59 -7.90 -18.70 -17.50
N GLY A 60 -9.11 -18.31 -17.79
CA GLY A 60 -10.19 -18.27 -16.83
C GLY A 60 -11.49 -18.68 -17.50
N ARG A 61 -12.59 -18.61 -16.75
CA ARG A 61 -13.92 -18.91 -17.28
C ARG A 61 -14.90 -17.82 -16.86
N ASN A 62 -15.78 -17.47 -17.78
CA ASN A 62 -16.90 -16.58 -17.47
C ASN A 62 -17.88 -17.33 -16.56
N PRO A 63 -18.11 -16.87 -15.32
CA PRO A 63 -19.02 -17.56 -14.39
C PRO A 63 -20.47 -17.61 -14.86
N LYS A 64 -20.88 -16.73 -15.78
CA LYS A 64 -22.25 -16.71 -16.31
C LYS A 64 -22.46 -17.66 -17.47
N THR A 65 -21.49 -17.79 -18.37
CA THR A 65 -21.62 -18.54 -19.59
C THR A 65 -20.78 -19.81 -19.64
N GLY A 66 -19.78 -19.93 -18.76
CA GLY A 66 -18.83 -21.03 -18.76
C GLY A 66 -17.80 -20.95 -19.88
N GLU A 67 -17.83 -19.89 -20.68
CA GLU A 67 -16.87 -19.71 -21.76
C GLU A 67 -15.45 -19.49 -21.24
N LYS A 68 -14.48 -20.00 -21.99
CA LYS A 68 -13.08 -19.74 -21.70
C LYS A 68 -12.74 -18.30 -22.05
N ILE A 69 -12.16 -17.58 -21.10
CA ILE A 69 -11.69 -16.23 -21.29
C ILE A 69 -10.23 -16.14 -20.90
N THR A 70 -9.54 -15.10 -21.34
CA THR A 70 -8.18 -14.81 -20.90
C THR A 70 -8.22 -13.70 -19.87
N ILE A 71 -7.78 -14.00 -18.64
CA ILE A 71 -7.61 -12.97 -17.61
C ILE A 71 -6.31 -12.26 -17.93
N GLN A 72 -6.40 -10.96 -18.21
CA GLN A 72 -5.26 -10.16 -18.63
C GLN A 72 -4.23 -10.01 -17.51
N ALA A 73 -2.97 -9.80 -17.90
CA ALA A 73 -1.91 -9.48 -16.98
C ALA A 73 -2.24 -8.19 -16.22
N ARG A 74 -1.95 -8.18 -14.93
CA ARG A 74 -2.22 -7.04 -14.06
C ARG A 74 -1.02 -6.70 -13.20
N LYS A 75 -0.93 -5.43 -12.86
CA LYS A 75 -0.03 -4.96 -11.82
C LYS A 75 -0.88 -4.61 -10.60
N ALA A 76 -0.41 -4.99 -9.42
CA ALA A 76 -1.11 -4.68 -8.18
C ALA A 76 -0.10 -4.28 -7.11
N PRO A 77 -0.44 -3.30 -6.26
CA PRO A 77 0.39 -3.00 -5.11
C PRO A 77 0.33 -4.15 -4.11
N GLY A 78 1.44 -4.43 -3.47
CA GLY A 78 1.52 -5.43 -2.43
C GLY A 78 2.31 -4.91 -1.24
N PHE A 79 2.03 -5.46 -0.08
CA PHE A 79 2.72 -5.10 1.14
C PHE A 79 3.21 -6.36 1.83
N THR A 80 4.49 -6.38 2.21
CA THR A 80 5.09 -7.45 2.98
C THR A 80 5.48 -6.91 4.33
N ALA A 81 4.88 -7.42 5.40
CA ALA A 81 5.18 -6.98 6.74
C ALA A 81 6.61 -7.34 7.14
N GLY A 82 7.28 -6.43 7.83
CA GLY A 82 8.60 -6.67 8.37
C GLY A 82 8.55 -7.49 9.66
N LYS A 83 9.71 -7.97 10.10
CA LYS A 83 9.82 -8.78 11.33
C LYS A 83 9.28 -8.05 12.54
N SER A 84 9.64 -6.79 12.71
CA SER A 84 9.23 -5.99 13.86
C SER A 84 7.72 -5.84 13.94
N LEU A 85 7.07 -5.58 12.79
CA LEU A 85 5.63 -5.47 12.74
C LEU A 85 4.95 -6.79 13.06
N LYS A 86 5.46 -7.89 12.53
CA LYS A 86 4.93 -9.23 12.82
C LYS A 86 5.03 -9.56 14.31
N LYS A 87 6.16 -9.24 14.94
CA LYS A 87 6.36 -9.46 16.37
C LYS A 87 5.40 -8.62 17.22
N ALA A 88 5.13 -7.39 16.80
CA ALA A 88 4.25 -6.50 17.56
C ALA A 88 2.80 -7.01 17.60
N ILE A 89 2.39 -7.79 16.60
CA ILE A 89 1.02 -8.30 16.49
C ILE A 89 0.83 -9.65 17.19
N ARG A 90 1.86 -10.41 17.36
CA ARG A 90 1.80 -11.74 17.99
C ARG A 90 1.33 -11.69 19.43
#